data_5bd7d7560980d7a8b10a054216e7f4ee
#
_entry.id   5bd7d7560980d7a8b10a054216e7f4ee
#
_cell.length_a   1.000
_cell.length_b   1.000
_cell.length_c   1.000
_cell.angle_alpha   90.00
_cell.angle_beta   90.00
_cell.angle_gamma   90.00
#
_symmetry.space_group_name_H-M   'P 1'
#
loop_
_entity.id
_entity.type
_entity.pdbx_description
1 polymer ?
#
loop_
_entity_poly.entity_id
_entity_poly.type
_entity_poly.pdbx_seq_one_letter_code
_entity_poly.pdbx_strand_id
1 'polypeptide(L)'
;MPNTTKNQVAAADKVRSYAKGVDQAPRKVGLVASLVRGRTVNDALVILAHTPKRAAKPVIKAIESARANAINNHGFDGKTLIISTLSVTTGTRLKRFVPASRGRALPFQKKSSNILVEVTGALKPVKATPATAEKEPTKEESK
;
A
#
# COMPACT_ATOMS: atom_id res chain seq x y z
N MET A 1 -26.51 18.69 -29.17
CA MET A 1 -25.25 18.75 -28.43
C MET A 1 -25.37 17.85 -27.23
N PRO A 2 -24.90 16.60 -27.23
CA PRO A 2 -24.93 15.75 -26.04
C PRO A 2 -23.81 16.11 -25.07
N ASN A 3 -24.21 16.31 -23.85
CA ASN A 3 -23.45 16.71 -22.68
C ASN A 3 -22.39 15.67 -22.31
N THR A 4 -21.11 15.94 -22.64
CA THR A 4 -19.95 15.09 -22.35
C THR A 4 -19.43 15.36 -20.94
N THR A 5 -20.30 15.23 -19.94
CA THR A 5 -19.93 15.45 -18.53
C THR A 5 -19.94 14.16 -17.72
N LYS A 6 -19.67 13.02 -18.35
CA LYS A 6 -19.56 11.73 -17.63
C LYS A 6 -18.31 11.04 -18.13
N ASN A 7 -17.16 11.29 -17.53
CA ASN A 7 -16.03 10.42 -17.30
C ASN A 7 -14.73 11.20 -17.05
N GLN A 8 -14.83 12.33 -16.35
CA GLN A 8 -13.70 12.78 -15.53
C GLN A 8 -13.94 12.27 -14.10
N VAL A 9 -14.08 10.95 -13.94
CA VAL A 9 -13.50 10.36 -12.75
C VAL A 9 -12.02 10.66 -12.89
N ALA A 10 -11.60 11.76 -12.29
CA ALA A 10 -10.24 12.20 -12.20
C ALA A 10 -9.40 10.94 -12.01
N ALA A 11 -8.28 10.83 -12.73
CA ALA A 11 -7.28 9.82 -12.48
C ALA A 11 -6.94 9.95 -10.99
N ALA A 12 -7.67 9.22 -10.15
CA ALA A 12 -7.58 9.32 -8.71
C ALA A 12 -6.12 9.07 -8.41
N ASP A 13 -5.44 10.05 -7.82
CA ASP A 13 -4.02 9.98 -7.56
C ASP A 13 -3.73 8.65 -6.89
N LYS A 14 -3.09 7.74 -7.65
CA LYS A 14 -2.79 6.40 -7.19
C LYS A 14 -1.53 6.46 -6.34
N VAL A 15 -1.68 6.25 -5.07
CA VAL A 15 -0.54 6.18 -4.16
C VAL A 15 0.01 4.76 -4.14
N ARG A 16 1.33 4.66 -4.28
CA ARG A 16 2.03 3.39 -4.43
C ARG A 16 2.88 3.06 -3.22
N SER A 17 2.94 1.78 -2.89
CA SER A 17 3.94 1.18 -2.02
C SER A 17 4.54 -0.04 -2.68
N TYR A 18 5.85 -0.20 -2.57
CA TYR A 18 6.57 -1.29 -3.20
C TYR A 18 7.50 -2.00 -2.23
N ALA A 19 7.22 -3.25 -1.92
CA ALA A 19 8.05 -4.12 -1.10
C ALA A 19 8.85 -5.09 -1.98
N LYS A 20 10.19 -4.92 -2.02
CA LYS A 20 11.11 -5.79 -2.77
C LYS A 20 11.63 -6.93 -1.91
N GLY A 21 11.95 -8.06 -2.54
CA GLY A 21 12.73 -9.13 -1.93
C GLY A 21 12.03 -9.86 -0.78
N VAL A 22 10.71 -9.94 -0.79
CA VAL A 22 9.94 -10.68 0.22
C VAL A 22 10.31 -12.16 0.17
N ASP A 23 10.72 -12.73 1.31
CA ASP A 23 11.15 -14.13 1.45
C ASP A 23 9.96 -15.11 1.43
N GLN A 24 9.15 -15.01 0.39
CA GLN A 24 8.01 -15.88 0.12
C GLN A 24 7.87 -16.10 -1.39
N ALA A 25 7.50 -17.32 -1.78
CA ALA A 25 7.25 -17.62 -3.18
C ALA A 25 6.02 -16.86 -3.71
N PRO A 26 6.05 -16.32 -4.93
CA PRO A 26 4.98 -15.45 -5.47
C PRO A 26 3.61 -16.14 -5.53
N ARG A 27 3.56 -17.46 -5.78
CA ARG A 27 2.30 -18.22 -5.74
C ARG A 27 1.65 -18.19 -4.35
N LYS A 28 2.44 -18.29 -3.27
CA LYS A 28 1.93 -18.28 -1.88
C LYS A 28 1.44 -16.89 -1.49
N VAL A 29 2.15 -15.85 -1.91
CA VAL A 29 1.74 -14.45 -1.67
C VAL A 29 0.52 -14.09 -2.51
N GLY A 30 0.46 -14.56 -3.77
CA GLY A 30 -0.67 -14.32 -4.69
C GLY A 30 -2.00 -14.82 -4.15
N LEU A 31 -2.02 -16.00 -3.49
CA LEU A 31 -3.23 -16.53 -2.84
C LEU A 31 -3.76 -15.60 -1.74
N VAL A 32 -2.87 -15.01 -0.95
CA VAL A 32 -3.27 -14.07 0.10
C VAL A 32 -3.66 -12.72 -0.50
N ALA A 33 -2.95 -12.28 -1.53
CA ALA A 33 -3.24 -11.03 -2.23
C ALA A 33 -4.63 -11.03 -2.89
N SER A 34 -5.09 -12.17 -3.41
CA SER A 34 -6.41 -12.29 -4.04
C SER A 34 -7.58 -12.06 -3.06
N LEU A 35 -7.41 -12.31 -1.76
CA LEU A 35 -8.44 -12.12 -0.74
C LEU A 35 -8.76 -10.63 -0.49
N VAL A 36 -7.81 -9.75 -0.75
CA VAL A 36 -7.88 -8.33 -0.37
C VAL A 36 -7.92 -7.36 -1.54
N ARG A 37 -7.83 -7.84 -2.76
CA ARG A 37 -7.96 -7.00 -3.96
C ARG A 37 -9.35 -6.35 -4.04
N GLY A 38 -9.40 -5.05 -4.34
CA GLY A 38 -10.65 -4.30 -4.49
C GLY A 38 -11.39 -4.02 -3.18
N ARG A 39 -10.83 -4.39 -2.03
CA ARG A 39 -11.41 -4.09 -0.71
C ARG A 39 -10.92 -2.76 -0.16
N THR A 40 -11.61 -2.25 0.86
CA THR A 40 -11.10 -1.11 1.62
C THR A 40 -9.83 -1.51 2.38
N VAL A 41 -8.94 -0.55 2.60
CA VAL A 41 -7.67 -0.80 3.32
C VAL A 41 -7.93 -1.33 4.73
N ASN A 42 -8.95 -0.81 5.42
CA ASN A 42 -9.28 -1.23 6.79
C ASN A 42 -9.77 -2.68 6.82
N ASP A 43 -10.72 -3.06 5.94
CA ASP A 43 -11.21 -4.44 5.85
C ASP A 43 -10.10 -5.41 5.46
N ALA A 44 -9.22 -5.01 4.53
CA ALA A 44 -8.08 -5.80 4.11
C ALA A 44 -7.15 -6.13 5.29
N LEU A 45 -6.86 -5.16 6.16
CA LEU A 45 -6.02 -5.37 7.34
C LEU A 45 -6.66 -6.33 8.33
N VAL A 46 -7.98 -6.23 8.57
CA VAL A 46 -8.73 -7.15 9.44
C VAL A 46 -8.68 -8.57 8.89
N ILE A 47 -8.99 -8.77 7.61
CA ILE A 47 -8.97 -10.09 6.96
C ILE A 47 -7.58 -10.72 7.03
N LEU A 48 -6.54 -9.94 6.77
CA LEU A 48 -5.16 -10.42 6.80
C LEU A 48 -4.69 -10.76 8.21
N ALA A 49 -5.12 -10.02 9.23
CA ALA A 49 -4.80 -10.32 10.63
C ALA A 49 -5.33 -11.68 11.07
N HIS A 50 -6.52 -12.06 10.60
CA HIS A 50 -7.13 -13.37 10.88
C HIS A 50 -6.65 -14.48 9.93
N THR A 51 -5.86 -14.17 8.91
CA THR A 51 -5.36 -15.18 7.95
C THR A 51 -4.14 -15.91 8.50
N PRO A 52 -4.19 -17.22 8.81
CA PRO A 52 -3.10 -17.99 9.41
C PRO A 52 -2.02 -18.37 8.38
N LYS A 53 -1.67 -17.47 7.47
CA LYS A 53 -0.65 -17.68 6.44
C LYS A 53 0.56 -16.79 6.69
N ARG A 54 1.77 -17.36 6.71
CA ARG A 54 3.02 -16.58 6.84
C ARG A 54 3.12 -15.46 5.80
N ALA A 55 2.54 -15.65 4.62
CA ALA A 55 2.52 -14.67 3.53
C ALA A 55 1.65 -13.43 3.84
N ALA A 56 0.76 -13.48 4.83
CA ALA A 56 -0.07 -12.34 5.23
C ALA A 56 0.79 -11.20 5.81
N LYS A 57 1.78 -11.51 6.65
CA LYS A 57 2.63 -10.51 7.32
C LYS A 57 3.29 -9.50 6.36
N PRO A 58 3.99 -9.91 5.27
CA PRO A 58 4.57 -8.95 4.34
C PRO A 58 3.52 -8.17 3.54
N VAL A 59 2.35 -8.75 3.27
CA VAL A 59 1.25 -8.05 2.58
C VAL A 59 0.66 -6.96 3.49
N ILE A 60 0.45 -7.24 4.79
CA ILE A 60 0.03 -6.26 5.79
C ILE A 60 0.98 -5.07 5.78
N LYS A 61 2.29 -5.30 5.93
CA LYS A 61 3.30 -4.23 5.94
C LYS A 61 3.27 -3.36 4.67
N ALA A 62 3.08 -3.99 3.51
CA ALA A 62 2.99 -3.26 2.24
C ALA A 62 1.72 -2.37 2.18
N ILE A 63 0.58 -2.87 2.68
CA ILE A 63 -0.68 -2.12 2.73
C ILE A 63 -0.59 -0.98 3.76
N GLU A 64 -0.02 -1.22 4.95
CA GLU A 64 0.20 -0.19 5.96
C GLU A 64 1.11 0.94 5.44
N SER A 65 2.18 0.58 4.72
CA SER A 65 3.05 1.56 4.07
C SER A 65 2.30 2.38 3.01
N ALA A 66 1.46 1.73 2.17
CA ALA A 66 0.63 2.44 1.19
C ALA A 66 -0.37 3.39 1.88
N ARG A 67 -1.00 2.94 2.98
CA ARG A 67 -1.91 3.77 3.79
C ARG A 67 -1.20 4.98 4.38
N ALA A 68 -0.03 4.78 4.97
CA ALA A 68 0.76 5.87 5.54
C ALA A 68 1.18 6.90 4.48
N ASN A 69 1.63 6.44 3.32
CA ASN A 69 1.96 7.30 2.18
C ASN A 69 0.74 8.11 1.71
N ALA A 70 -0.43 7.48 1.63
CA ALA A 70 -1.66 8.13 1.21
C ALA A 70 -2.09 9.24 2.19
N ILE A 71 -2.02 8.97 3.49
CA ILE A 71 -2.44 9.92 4.53
C ILE A 71 -1.44 11.04 4.69
N ASN A 72 -0.14 10.73 4.81
CA ASN A 72 0.89 11.69 5.18
C ASN A 72 1.37 12.54 3.99
N ASN A 73 1.55 11.91 2.82
CA ASN A 73 2.14 12.59 1.66
C ASN A 73 1.09 13.20 0.73
N HIS A 74 -0.08 12.57 0.64
CA HIS A 74 -1.13 12.96 -0.31
C HIS A 74 -2.41 13.49 0.35
N GLY A 75 -2.50 13.48 1.68
CA GLY A 75 -3.65 14.02 2.41
C GLY A 75 -4.97 13.29 2.18
N PHE A 76 -4.95 12.02 1.80
CA PHE A 76 -6.17 11.21 1.65
C PHE A 76 -6.82 10.89 3.00
N ASP A 77 -8.15 10.71 2.99
CA ASP A 77 -8.85 10.20 4.16
C ASP A 77 -8.64 8.68 4.29
N GLY A 78 -8.03 8.26 5.40
CA GLY A 78 -7.75 6.86 5.68
C GLY A 78 -8.97 5.94 5.74
N LYS A 79 -10.19 6.49 5.86
CA LYS A 79 -11.43 5.71 5.87
C LYS A 79 -11.92 5.35 4.47
N THR A 80 -11.61 6.19 3.48
CA THR A 80 -12.10 6.04 2.10
C THR A 80 -11.12 5.29 1.19
N LEU A 81 -9.95 4.90 1.73
CA LEU A 81 -8.91 4.22 0.95
C LEU A 81 -9.36 2.84 0.47
N ILE A 82 -9.23 2.60 -0.83
CA ILE A 82 -9.53 1.33 -1.49
C ILE A 82 -8.26 0.82 -2.17
N ILE A 83 -8.02 -0.47 -2.12
CA ILE A 83 -6.92 -1.13 -2.83
C ILE A 83 -7.32 -1.30 -4.30
N SER A 84 -6.81 -0.42 -5.17
CA SER A 84 -7.09 -0.47 -6.61
C SER A 84 -6.31 -1.60 -7.28
N THR A 85 -5.04 -1.74 -6.94
CA THR A 85 -4.16 -2.76 -7.52
C THR A 85 -3.30 -3.39 -6.43
N LEU A 86 -3.27 -4.72 -6.39
CA LEU A 86 -2.31 -5.49 -5.60
C LEU A 86 -1.64 -6.50 -6.53
N SER A 87 -0.43 -6.19 -6.97
CA SER A 87 0.35 -7.02 -7.89
C SER A 87 1.50 -7.72 -7.16
N VAL A 88 1.65 -9.01 -7.44
CA VAL A 88 2.73 -9.82 -6.90
C VAL A 88 3.56 -10.35 -8.07
N THR A 89 4.82 -9.91 -8.14
CA THR A 89 5.76 -10.31 -9.18
C THR A 89 6.85 -11.20 -8.61
N THR A 90 7.50 -11.96 -9.49
CA THR A 90 8.65 -12.81 -9.11
C THR A 90 9.85 -11.92 -8.79
N GLY A 91 10.46 -12.14 -7.62
CA GLY A 91 11.73 -11.53 -7.24
C GLY A 91 12.94 -12.38 -7.63
N THR A 92 14.05 -12.13 -6.96
CA THR A 92 15.32 -12.88 -7.16
C THR A 92 15.13 -14.35 -6.82
N ARG A 93 15.85 -15.22 -7.54
CA ARG A 93 15.87 -16.66 -7.31
C ARG A 93 17.27 -17.10 -6.90
N LEU A 94 17.41 -17.60 -5.69
CA LEU A 94 18.68 -18.13 -5.21
C LEU A 94 18.78 -19.61 -5.59
N LYS A 95 19.80 -19.95 -6.37
CA LYS A 95 20.08 -21.34 -6.73
C LYS A 95 20.77 -22.05 -5.54
N ARG A 96 20.29 -23.22 -5.17
CA ARG A 96 20.79 -24.06 -4.07
C ARG A 96 20.76 -25.50 -4.51
N PHE A 97 21.45 -26.37 -3.79
CA PHE A 97 21.47 -27.81 -3.99
C PHE A 97 20.91 -28.52 -2.77
N VAL A 98 20.17 -29.58 -3.03
CA VAL A 98 19.68 -30.50 -2.00
C VAL A 98 20.37 -31.82 -2.23
N PRO A 99 21.04 -32.41 -1.21
CA PRO A 99 21.67 -33.72 -1.34
C PRO A 99 20.57 -34.78 -1.57
N ALA A 100 20.84 -35.68 -2.51
CA ALA A 100 19.98 -36.81 -2.84
C ALA A 100 20.72 -38.13 -2.73
N SER A 101 20.01 -39.25 -2.94
CA SER A 101 20.60 -40.59 -2.90
C SER A 101 21.72 -40.76 -3.91
N ARG A 102 22.67 -41.61 -3.58
CA ARG A 102 23.84 -41.97 -4.44
C ARG A 102 24.72 -40.76 -4.81
N GLY A 103 24.91 -39.81 -3.89
CA GLY A 103 25.78 -38.65 -4.11
C GLY A 103 25.27 -37.62 -5.12
N ARG A 104 24.02 -37.70 -5.58
CA ARG A 104 23.47 -36.73 -6.53
C ARG A 104 23.10 -35.43 -5.81
N ALA A 105 23.39 -34.30 -6.44
CA ALA A 105 22.94 -32.97 -6.02
C ALA A 105 21.76 -32.52 -6.88
N LEU A 106 20.58 -32.37 -6.28
CA LEU A 106 19.40 -31.87 -6.99
C LEU A 106 19.33 -30.33 -6.91
N PRO A 107 19.12 -29.64 -8.03
CA PRO A 107 19.03 -28.19 -8.04
C PRO A 107 17.72 -27.73 -7.36
N PHE A 108 17.83 -26.80 -6.43
CA PHE A 108 16.73 -26.17 -5.75
C PHE A 108 16.77 -24.65 -5.92
N GLN A 109 15.63 -24.00 -6.06
CA GLN A 109 15.52 -22.55 -6.16
C GLN A 109 14.72 -21.99 -4.99
N LYS A 110 15.38 -21.20 -4.13
CA LYS A 110 14.68 -20.36 -3.17
C LYS A 110 14.13 -19.13 -3.90
N LYS A 111 12.80 -19.06 -4.05
CA LYS A 111 12.09 -17.99 -4.76
C LYS A 111 11.70 -16.88 -3.79
N SER A 112 11.93 -15.64 -4.18
CA SER A 112 11.37 -14.45 -3.52
C SER A 112 10.30 -13.79 -4.37
N SER A 113 9.59 -12.83 -3.82
CA SER A 113 8.56 -12.06 -4.52
C SER A 113 8.69 -10.56 -4.24
N ASN A 114 8.13 -9.77 -5.13
CA ASN A 114 7.95 -8.34 -4.94
C ASN A 114 6.45 -8.04 -4.91
N ILE A 115 6.03 -7.12 -4.04
CA ILE A 115 4.64 -6.75 -3.83
C ILE A 115 4.50 -5.27 -4.18
N LEU A 116 3.61 -4.95 -5.13
CA LEU A 116 3.18 -3.60 -5.46
C LEU A 116 1.75 -3.42 -4.98
N VAL A 117 1.51 -2.41 -4.17
CA VAL A 117 0.19 -1.99 -3.70
C VAL A 117 -0.09 -0.60 -4.23
N GLU A 118 -1.24 -0.42 -4.87
CA GLU A 118 -1.76 0.88 -5.27
C GLU A 118 -3.08 1.11 -4.55
N VAL A 119 -3.19 2.23 -3.87
CA VAL A 119 -4.41 2.66 -3.18
C VAL A 119 -4.95 3.94 -3.78
N THR A 120 -6.26 4.06 -3.81
CA THR A 120 -7.00 5.26 -4.23
C THR A 120 -7.98 5.64 -3.14
N GLY A 121 -8.32 6.92 -3.03
CA GLY A 121 -9.27 7.40 -2.03
C GLY A 121 -9.72 8.83 -2.31
N ALA A 122 -10.54 9.37 -1.43
CA ALA A 122 -10.92 10.77 -1.44
C ALA A 122 -9.94 11.60 -0.61
N LEU A 123 -9.64 12.82 -1.07
CA LEU A 123 -8.87 13.78 -0.30
C LEU A 123 -9.65 14.22 0.94
N LYS A 124 -8.96 14.45 2.03
CA LYS A 124 -9.57 15.08 3.21
C LYS A 124 -10.03 16.48 2.84
N PRO A 125 -11.27 16.89 3.20
CA PRO A 125 -11.65 18.29 3.08
C PRO A 125 -10.70 19.11 3.96
N VAL A 126 -10.03 20.08 3.36
CA VAL A 126 -9.18 21.03 4.10
C VAL A 126 -10.11 21.80 5.04
N LYS A 127 -10.06 21.54 6.34
CA LYS A 127 -10.61 22.45 7.32
C LYS A 127 -9.85 23.76 7.17
N ALA A 128 -10.52 24.80 6.68
CA ALA A 128 -9.97 26.14 6.69
C ALA A 128 -9.54 26.43 8.14
N THR A 129 -8.26 26.56 8.36
CA THR A 129 -7.69 27.09 9.60
C THR A 129 -8.22 28.51 9.73
N PRO A 130 -8.90 28.89 10.84
CA PRO A 130 -9.24 30.28 11.05
C PRO A 130 -7.95 31.07 11.06
N ALA A 131 -7.90 32.10 10.22
CA ALA A 131 -6.79 33.02 10.10
C ALA A 131 -6.36 33.47 11.50
N THR A 132 -5.06 33.29 11.78
CA THR A 132 -4.39 33.89 12.94
C THR A 132 -4.71 35.38 12.97
N ALA A 133 -5.46 35.79 13.98
CA ALA A 133 -5.71 37.20 14.24
C ALA A 133 -4.36 37.91 14.43
N GLU A 134 -4.08 38.85 13.55
CA GLU A 134 -2.99 39.79 13.68
C GLU A 134 -3.08 40.47 15.05
N LYS A 135 -2.09 40.25 15.88
CA LYS A 135 -1.83 41.10 17.03
C LYS A 135 -1.20 42.37 16.51
N GLU A 136 -1.98 43.45 16.49
CA GLU A 136 -1.45 44.81 16.38
C GLU A 136 -0.45 45.08 17.52
N PRO A 137 0.70 45.67 17.23
CA PRO A 137 1.61 46.17 18.27
C PRO A 137 1.06 47.49 18.84
N THR A 138 0.60 47.46 20.04
CA THR A 138 0.29 48.66 20.84
C THR A 138 1.58 49.46 21.03
N LYS A 139 1.62 50.66 20.43
CA LYS A 139 2.61 51.68 20.75
C LYS A 139 2.33 52.19 22.16
N GLU A 140 3.18 51.93 23.09
CA GLU A 140 3.29 52.71 24.30
C GLU A 140 4.16 53.94 24.02
N GLU A 141 3.53 55.09 24.13
CA GLU A 141 4.10 56.41 24.09
C GLU A 141 4.63 56.76 25.47
N SER A 142 5.91 57.07 25.56
CA SER A 142 6.61 57.48 26.76
C SER A 142 6.24 58.89 27.16
N LYS A 143 6.09 59.09 28.44
CA LYS A 143 6.32 60.38 29.09
C LYS A 143 7.22 60.17 30.31
#